data_f1f128ba4fc5a4c438eb731ae0f4f767
#
_entry.id   f1f128ba4fc5a4c438eb731ae0f4f767
#
_cell.length_a   1.000
_cell.length_b   1.000
_cell.length_c   1.000
_cell.angle_alpha   90.00
_cell.angle_beta   90.00
_cell.angle_gamma   90.00
#
_symmetry.space_group_name_H-M   'P 1'
#
loop_
_entity.id
_entity.type
_entity.pdbx_description
1 polymer ?
#
loop_
_entity_poly.entity_id
_entity_poly.type
_entity_poly.pdbx_seq_one_letter_code
_entity_poly.pdbx_strand_id
1 'polypeptide(L)'
;MRRTILALIFIAATVTTLMAATVKPKPQRVYMFGMACSFTDSTVVMTDLQAVDAYVMPNGFLADRSLYTLQLNNHLVAKQMREHMTCTVFYDKNKVKAEKKYQKIRNSYRSRKAVTLQPLGVDEFRFEPEEWVDSEIIETSPEPSDSIKTAPKK
;
A
#
# COMPACT_ATOMS: atom_id res chain seq x y z
N MET A 1 29.87 -50.58 10.08
CA MET A 1 29.87 -49.84 8.80
C MET A 1 28.47 -49.67 8.17
N ARG A 2 27.60 -50.67 8.07
CA ARG A 2 26.24 -50.48 7.50
C ARG A 2 25.33 -49.52 8.29
N ARG A 3 25.46 -49.47 9.62
CA ARG A 3 24.65 -48.60 10.48
C ARG A 3 25.02 -47.08 10.37
N THR A 4 26.30 -46.78 10.13
CA THR A 4 26.79 -45.41 9.96
C THR A 4 26.43 -44.82 8.60
N ILE A 5 26.35 -45.65 7.56
CA ILE A 5 25.93 -45.24 6.22
C ILE A 5 24.44 -44.87 6.19
N LEU A 6 23.61 -45.67 6.90
CA LEU A 6 22.17 -45.37 7.03
C LEU A 6 21.90 -44.05 7.79
N ALA A 7 22.69 -43.73 8.81
CA ALA A 7 22.58 -42.47 9.54
C ALA A 7 22.98 -41.26 8.67
N LEU A 8 23.99 -41.41 7.83
CA LEU A 8 24.41 -40.34 6.90
C LEU A 8 23.38 -40.09 5.79
N ILE A 9 22.69 -41.11 5.31
CA ILE A 9 21.62 -40.98 4.31
C ILE A 9 20.40 -40.27 4.92
N PHE A 10 20.11 -40.47 6.20
CA PHE A 10 19.00 -39.81 6.88
C PHE A 10 19.27 -38.32 7.13
N ILE A 11 20.51 -37.92 7.36
CA ILE A 11 20.90 -36.50 7.55
C ILE A 11 20.88 -35.73 6.21
N ALA A 12 21.22 -36.38 5.11
CA ALA A 12 21.20 -35.78 3.77
C ALA A 12 19.77 -35.52 3.25
N ALA A 13 18.77 -36.26 3.73
CA ALA A 13 17.37 -36.11 3.31
C ALA A 13 16.61 -34.95 4.00
N THR A 14 17.19 -34.35 5.07
CA THR A 14 16.54 -33.28 5.82
C THR A 14 16.93 -31.87 5.36
N VAL A 15 17.82 -31.74 4.40
CA VAL A 15 18.10 -30.46 3.71
C VAL A 15 17.15 -30.32 2.50
N THR A 16 15.87 -30.59 2.69
CA THR A 16 14.85 -30.11 1.75
C THR A 16 14.67 -28.63 2.00
N THR A 17 15.32 -27.88 1.15
CA THR A 17 15.14 -26.46 0.92
C THR A 17 13.70 -26.02 1.21
N LEU A 18 13.55 -25.29 2.31
CA LEU A 18 12.38 -24.47 2.54
C LEU A 18 12.45 -23.36 1.48
N MET A 19 12.06 -23.68 0.25
CA MET A 19 11.78 -22.64 -0.75
C MET A 19 10.58 -21.91 -0.21
N ALA A 20 10.83 -20.79 0.45
CA ALA A 20 9.81 -19.80 0.74
C ALA A 20 9.23 -19.39 -0.61
N ALA A 21 8.10 -19.99 -0.97
CA ALA A 21 7.37 -19.59 -2.15
C ALA A 21 6.98 -18.14 -1.95
N THR A 22 7.63 -17.23 -2.67
CA THR A 22 7.28 -15.82 -2.70
C THR A 22 5.85 -15.71 -3.21
N VAL A 23 4.96 -15.39 -2.31
CA VAL A 23 3.53 -15.36 -2.59
C VAL A 23 3.24 -14.05 -3.28
N LYS A 24 3.08 -14.11 -4.60
CA LYS A 24 2.83 -12.92 -5.44
C LYS A 24 1.38 -12.44 -5.31
N PRO A 25 1.17 -11.13 -5.29
CA PRO A 25 -0.17 -10.56 -5.31
C PRO A 25 -0.84 -10.81 -6.67
N LYS A 26 -2.18 -10.80 -6.67
CA LYS A 26 -2.97 -10.99 -7.89
C LYS A 26 -3.76 -9.72 -8.22
N PRO A 27 -3.82 -9.33 -9.51
CA PRO A 27 -4.66 -8.21 -9.92
C PRO A 27 -6.14 -8.57 -9.69
N GLN A 28 -6.85 -7.69 -9.02
CA GLN A 28 -8.28 -7.84 -8.70
C GLN A 28 -8.96 -6.48 -8.74
N ARG A 29 -10.24 -6.46 -9.10
CA ARG A 29 -11.07 -5.29 -8.90
C ARG A 29 -11.42 -5.15 -7.43
N VAL A 30 -11.06 -4.00 -6.86
CA VAL A 30 -11.41 -3.60 -5.50
C VAL A 30 -12.23 -2.33 -5.52
N TYR A 31 -13.01 -2.13 -4.47
CA TYR A 31 -13.77 -0.91 -4.24
C TYR A 31 -13.10 -0.15 -3.10
N MET A 32 -12.57 1.05 -3.40
CA MET A 32 -11.81 1.82 -2.43
C MET A 32 -12.29 3.25 -2.33
N PHE A 33 -12.02 3.85 -1.19
CA PHE A 33 -12.18 5.28 -0.94
C PHE A 33 -11.08 5.75 0.00
N GLY A 34 -10.72 6.99 -0.16
CA GLY A 34 -9.71 7.65 0.66
C GLY A 34 -10.35 8.58 1.70
N MET A 35 -9.62 8.81 2.76
CA MET A 35 -9.97 9.80 3.78
C MET A 35 -8.71 10.51 4.22
N ALA A 36 -8.80 11.82 4.35
CA ALA A 36 -7.74 12.66 4.89
C ALA A 36 -8.28 13.49 6.05
N CYS A 37 -7.55 13.46 7.17
CA CYS A 37 -7.92 14.18 8.37
C CYS A 37 -6.85 15.23 8.71
N SER A 38 -7.27 16.45 9.02
CA SER A 38 -6.42 17.45 9.62
C SER A 38 -6.47 17.30 11.15
N PHE A 39 -5.32 17.50 11.80
CA PHE A 39 -5.23 17.56 13.26
C PHE A 39 -5.26 18.99 13.79
N THR A 40 -5.08 19.98 12.94
CA THR A 40 -5.08 21.40 13.33
C THR A 40 -6.45 22.03 13.23
N ASP A 41 -7.27 21.53 12.34
CA ASP A 41 -8.67 21.91 12.20
C ASP A 41 -9.54 20.67 12.06
N SER A 42 -10.80 20.79 12.40
CA SER A 42 -11.74 19.66 12.40
C SER A 42 -12.23 19.29 10.99
N THR A 43 -11.38 19.43 9.95
CA THR A 43 -11.75 19.10 8.57
C THR A 43 -11.38 17.66 8.24
N VAL A 44 -12.31 16.97 7.62
CA VAL A 44 -12.12 15.62 7.06
C VAL A 44 -12.50 15.66 5.59
N VAL A 45 -11.57 15.33 4.72
CA VAL A 45 -11.83 15.12 3.29
C VAL A 45 -12.10 13.64 3.05
N MET A 46 -13.11 13.32 2.26
CA MET A 46 -13.48 11.95 1.95
C MET A 46 -13.77 11.81 0.46
N THR A 47 -13.05 10.90 -0.23
CA THR A 47 -13.31 10.65 -1.65
C THR A 47 -14.59 9.82 -1.82
N ASP A 48 -15.17 9.87 -3.00
CA ASP A 48 -16.20 8.92 -3.37
C ASP A 48 -15.66 7.48 -3.44
N LEU A 49 -16.58 6.51 -3.35
CA LEU A 49 -16.24 5.09 -3.53
C LEU A 49 -15.96 4.81 -5.01
N GLN A 50 -14.78 4.27 -5.30
CA GLN A 50 -14.29 4.01 -6.65
C GLN A 50 -13.96 2.55 -6.85
N ALA A 51 -14.17 2.03 -8.07
CA ALA A 51 -13.70 0.72 -8.48
C ALA A 51 -12.34 0.86 -9.15
N VAL A 52 -11.34 0.18 -8.61
CA VAL A 52 -9.95 0.24 -9.08
C VAL A 52 -9.41 -1.17 -9.27
N ASP A 53 -8.68 -1.39 -10.34
CA ASP A 53 -7.95 -2.64 -10.53
C ASP A 53 -6.62 -2.53 -9.77
N ALA A 54 -6.43 -3.38 -8.76
CA ALA A 54 -5.30 -3.31 -7.85
C ALA A 54 -4.78 -4.69 -7.50
N TYR A 55 -3.52 -4.77 -7.09
CA TYR A 55 -2.92 -6.04 -6.67
C TYR A 55 -3.26 -6.35 -5.22
N VAL A 56 -3.73 -7.58 -4.98
CA VAL A 56 -4.13 -8.03 -3.65
C VAL A 56 -3.35 -9.29 -3.28
N MET A 57 -2.74 -9.26 -2.11
CA MET A 57 -2.03 -10.39 -1.53
C MET A 57 -2.99 -11.54 -1.18
N PRO A 58 -2.53 -12.79 -1.12
CA PRO A 58 -3.36 -13.94 -0.74
C PRO A 58 -4.00 -13.82 0.65
N ASN A 59 -3.37 -13.13 1.58
CA ASN A 59 -3.94 -12.79 2.89
C ASN A 59 -5.05 -11.74 2.84
N GLY A 60 -5.36 -11.21 1.63
CA GLY A 60 -6.40 -10.22 1.40
C GLY A 60 -5.96 -8.77 1.55
N PHE A 61 -4.70 -8.49 1.88
CA PHE A 61 -4.19 -7.13 1.95
C PHE A 61 -3.93 -6.55 0.56
N LEU A 62 -4.21 -5.26 0.42
CA LEU A 62 -3.88 -4.48 -0.76
C LEU A 62 -2.36 -4.33 -0.83
N ALA A 63 -1.76 -4.77 -1.93
CA ALA A 63 -0.35 -4.50 -2.20
C ALA A 63 -0.16 -2.98 -2.38
N ASP A 64 0.97 -2.49 -1.94
CA ASP A 64 1.37 -1.08 -2.08
C ASP A 64 0.29 -0.05 -1.67
N ARG A 65 -0.46 -0.38 -0.62
CA ARG A 65 -1.50 0.49 -0.07
C ARG A 65 -1.00 1.91 0.22
N SER A 66 0.27 2.05 0.55
CA SER A 66 0.93 3.33 0.79
C SER A 66 0.94 4.22 -0.45
N LEU A 67 1.08 3.66 -1.65
CA LEU A 67 1.06 4.42 -2.90
C LEU A 67 -0.31 5.05 -3.15
N TYR A 68 -1.40 4.30 -2.92
CA TYR A 68 -2.74 4.89 -3.01
C TYR A 68 -2.97 6.01 -1.98
N THR A 69 -2.41 5.85 -0.78
CA THR A 69 -2.44 6.91 0.24
C THR A 69 -1.65 8.13 -0.23
N LEU A 70 -0.50 7.91 -0.88
CA LEU A 70 0.35 8.96 -1.44
C LEU A 70 -0.34 9.68 -2.61
N GLN A 71 -1.05 8.97 -3.50
CA GLN A 71 -1.84 9.59 -4.58
C GLN A 71 -2.82 10.62 -4.01
N LEU A 72 -3.59 10.25 -2.98
CA LEU A 72 -4.52 11.16 -2.33
C LEU A 72 -3.80 12.34 -1.69
N ASN A 73 -2.72 12.09 -0.96
CA ASN A 73 -1.95 13.15 -0.32
C ASN A 73 -1.39 14.15 -1.34
N ASN A 74 -0.78 13.67 -2.41
CA ASN A 74 -0.21 14.51 -3.47
C ASN A 74 -1.29 15.36 -4.15
N HIS A 75 -2.47 14.80 -4.39
CA HIS A 75 -3.59 15.54 -4.93
C HIS A 75 -4.03 16.69 -4.01
N LEU A 76 -4.17 16.44 -2.71
CA LEU A 76 -4.58 17.45 -1.74
C LEU A 76 -3.53 18.56 -1.60
N VAL A 77 -2.25 18.22 -1.62
CA VAL A 77 -1.14 19.18 -1.61
C VAL A 77 -1.14 20.04 -2.89
N ALA A 78 -1.27 19.41 -4.07
CA ALA A 78 -1.31 20.12 -5.35
C ALA A 78 -2.49 21.10 -5.47
N LYS A 79 -3.62 20.77 -4.85
CA LYS A 79 -4.80 21.64 -4.77
C LYS A 79 -4.73 22.69 -3.68
N GLN A 80 -3.61 22.77 -2.94
CA GLN A 80 -3.44 23.65 -1.78
C GLN A 80 -4.58 23.49 -0.75
N MET A 81 -5.19 22.31 -0.72
CA MET A 81 -6.33 22.05 0.15
C MET A 81 -5.94 21.92 1.63
N ARG A 82 -4.69 21.98 1.98
CA ARG A 82 -4.07 22.06 3.31
C ARG A 82 -2.81 21.20 3.41
N GLU A 83 -1.80 21.75 4.02
CA GLU A 83 -0.57 21.04 4.40
C GLU A 83 -0.85 20.14 5.61
N HIS A 84 -0.17 19.02 5.69
CA HIS A 84 -0.16 18.11 6.85
C HIS A 84 -1.48 17.36 7.15
N MET A 85 -2.21 16.93 6.13
CA MET A 85 -3.31 15.99 6.32
C MET A 85 -2.82 14.55 6.45
N THR A 86 -3.35 13.80 7.41
CA THR A 86 -3.11 12.35 7.49
C THR A 86 -4.09 11.63 6.58
N CYS A 87 -3.56 11.02 5.52
CA CYS A 87 -4.34 10.26 4.55
C CYS A 87 -4.41 8.77 4.90
N THR A 88 -5.52 8.13 4.59
CA THR A 88 -5.71 6.69 4.68
C THR A 88 -6.64 6.20 3.59
N VAL A 89 -6.48 4.94 3.17
CA VAL A 89 -7.32 4.31 2.15
C VAL A 89 -8.02 3.09 2.74
N PHE A 90 -9.30 2.99 2.49
CA PHE A 90 -10.17 1.86 2.82
C PHE A 90 -10.55 1.13 1.53
N TYR A 91 -10.56 -0.18 1.56
CA TYR A 91 -10.94 -1.00 0.40
C TYR A 91 -11.66 -2.28 0.83
N ASP A 92 -12.36 -2.88 -0.11
CA ASP A 92 -12.91 -4.22 -0.02
C ASP A 92 -13.06 -4.80 -1.45
N LYS A 93 -12.93 -6.11 -1.59
CA LYS A 93 -13.19 -6.82 -2.86
C LYS A 93 -14.68 -6.90 -3.18
N ASN A 94 -15.50 -6.84 -2.17
CA ASN A 94 -16.96 -6.89 -2.28
C ASN A 94 -17.54 -5.47 -2.25
N LYS A 95 -18.21 -5.09 -3.35
CA LYS A 95 -18.84 -3.77 -3.49
C LYS A 95 -19.78 -3.43 -2.35
N VAL A 96 -20.65 -4.37 -1.95
CA VAL A 96 -21.66 -4.14 -0.91
C VAL A 96 -21.01 -3.91 0.46
N LYS A 97 -19.92 -4.63 0.76
CA LYS A 97 -19.15 -4.42 2.00
C LYS A 97 -18.45 -3.08 1.99
N ALA A 98 -17.82 -2.73 0.87
CA ALA A 98 -17.17 -1.42 0.70
C ALA A 98 -18.17 -0.29 0.87
N GLU A 99 -19.33 -0.36 0.24
CA GLU A 99 -20.42 0.60 0.33
C GLU A 99 -20.91 0.76 1.79
N LYS A 100 -21.20 -0.35 2.47
CA LYS A 100 -21.60 -0.31 3.89
C LYS A 100 -20.55 0.36 4.77
N LYS A 101 -19.26 0.08 4.54
CA LYS A 101 -18.15 0.69 5.27
C LYS A 101 -18.05 2.19 4.97
N TYR A 102 -18.17 2.55 3.70
CA TYR A 102 -18.19 3.95 3.24
C TYR A 102 -19.30 4.74 3.93
N GLN A 103 -20.54 4.25 3.86
CA GLN A 103 -21.69 4.92 4.47
C GLN A 103 -21.57 5.01 5.99
N LYS A 104 -21.09 3.95 6.65
CA LYS A 104 -20.87 3.94 8.10
C LYS A 104 -19.90 5.05 8.53
N ILE A 105 -18.76 5.15 7.84
CA ILE A 105 -17.74 6.15 8.14
C ILE A 105 -18.27 7.55 7.83
N ARG A 106 -18.84 7.75 6.65
CA ARG A 106 -19.42 9.03 6.23
C ARG A 106 -20.46 9.53 7.25
N ASN A 107 -21.39 8.70 7.64
CA ASN A 107 -22.45 9.06 8.60
C ASN A 107 -21.87 9.36 9.99
N SER A 108 -20.86 8.61 10.43
CA SER A 108 -20.16 8.87 11.70
C SER A 108 -19.51 10.26 11.74
N TYR A 109 -18.93 10.72 10.64
CA TYR A 109 -18.34 12.05 10.57
C TYR A 109 -19.39 13.15 10.40
N ARG A 110 -20.42 12.90 9.59
CA ARG A 110 -21.53 13.88 9.42
C ARG A 110 -22.32 14.14 10.69
N SER A 111 -22.41 13.19 11.60
CA SER A 111 -23.11 13.35 12.87
C SER A 111 -22.30 14.16 13.92
N ARG A 112 -21.03 14.38 13.69
CA ARG A 112 -20.16 15.15 14.60
C ARG A 112 -20.25 16.64 14.31
N LYS A 113 -20.89 17.40 15.21
CA LYS A 113 -21.06 18.86 15.05
C LYS A 113 -19.75 19.65 14.91
N ALA A 114 -18.66 19.14 15.49
CA ALA A 114 -17.35 19.78 15.47
C ALA A 114 -16.50 19.44 14.24
N VAL A 115 -17.01 18.62 13.30
CA VAL A 115 -16.24 18.16 12.14
C VAL A 115 -16.90 18.64 10.86
N THR A 116 -16.09 19.24 9.98
CA THR A 116 -16.49 19.61 8.62
C THR A 116 -16.08 18.49 7.67
N LEU A 117 -17.07 17.74 7.15
CA LEU A 117 -16.84 16.71 6.15
C LEU A 117 -16.89 17.33 4.74
N GLN A 118 -15.76 17.33 4.05
CA GLN A 118 -15.62 17.80 2.67
C GLN A 118 -15.59 16.61 1.71
N PRO A 119 -16.59 16.42 0.84
CA PRO A 119 -16.56 15.38 -0.16
C PRO A 119 -15.58 15.75 -1.28
N LEU A 120 -14.87 14.75 -1.81
CA LEU A 120 -14.00 14.85 -2.97
C LEU A 120 -14.53 13.89 -4.05
N GLY A 121 -15.17 14.46 -5.07
CA GLY A 121 -15.82 13.71 -6.14
C GLY A 121 -14.86 12.99 -7.07
N VAL A 122 -15.37 12.00 -7.80
CA VAL A 122 -14.60 11.25 -8.81
C VAL A 122 -14.12 12.13 -9.97
N ASP A 123 -14.77 13.26 -10.20
CA ASP A 123 -14.37 14.23 -11.22
C ASP A 123 -13.16 15.07 -10.79
N GLU A 124 -12.95 15.20 -9.49
CA GLU A 124 -11.83 15.94 -8.92
C GLU A 124 -10.63 15.02 -8.63
N PHE A 125 -10.90 13.82 -8.13
CA PHE A 125 -9.85 12.86 -7.78
C PHE A 125 -10.27 11.44 -8.13
N ARG A 126 -9.36 10.72 -8.78
CA ARG A 126 -9.50 9.30 -9.09
C ARG A 126 -8.24 8.55 -8.72
N PHE A 127 -8.40 7.41 -8.06
CA PHE A 127 -7.29 6.50 -7.83
C PHE A 127 -6.86 5.85 -9.14
N GLU A 128 -5.56 5.89 -9.42
CA GLU A 128 -4.95 5.19 -10.54
C GLU A 128 -4.44 3.82 -10.08
N PRO A 129 -4.54 2.78 -10.92
CA PRO A 129 -3.94 1.50 -10.63
C PRO A 129 -2.42 1.62 -10.47
N GLU A 130 -1.89 0.99 -9.42
CA GLU A 130 -0.43 0.90 -9.21
C GLU A 130 0.08 -0.41 -9.79
N GLU A 131 1.21 -0.36 -10.49
CA GLU A 131 1.86 -1.55 -11.03
C GLU A 131 2.62 -2.26 -9.90
N TRP A 132 2.48 -3.58 -9.83
CA TRP A 132 3.28 -4.39 -8.91
C TRP A 132 4.69 -4.56 -9.46
N VAL A 133 5.68 -4.03 -8.77
CA VAL A 133 7.09 -4.26 -9.04
C VAL A 133 7.63 -5.27 -8.03
N ASP A 134 8.17 -6.38 -8.52
CA ASP A 134 8.79 -7.41 -7.67
C ASP A 134 10.07 -6.82 -7.06
N SER A 135 10.11 -6.64 -5.73
CA SER A 135 11.26 -6.05 -5.04
C SER A 135 12.55 -6.86 -5.18
N GLU A 136 12.47 -8.13 -5.60
CA GLU A 136 13.65 -8.96 -5.89
C GLU A 136 14.47 -8.45 -7.10
N ILE A 137 13.88 -7.60 -7.97
CA ILE A 137 14.58 -7.06 -9.14
C ILE A 137 15.45 -5.83 -8.77
N ILE A 138 15.21 -5.21 -7.63
CA ILE A 138 15.88 -3.95 -7.25
C ILE A 138 17.27 -4.21 -6.64
N GLU A 139 17.54 -5.39 -6.09
CA GLU A 139 18.83 -5.71 -5.46
C GLU A 139 19.97 -5.99 -6.47
N THR A 140 19.69 -6.05 -7.78
CA THR A 140 20.69 -6.34 -8.82
C THR A 140 21.16 -5.08 -9.57
N SER A 141 20.81 -3.87 -9.12
CA SER A 141 21.41 -2.64 -9.68
C SER A 141 22.77 -2.41 -9.04
N PRO A 142 23.89 -2.37 -9.80
CA PRO A 142 25.20 -2.15 -9.22
C PRO A 142 25.27 -0.76 -8.60
N GLU A 143 25.66 -0.74 -7.33
CA GLU A 143 25.93 0.46 -6.56
C GLU A 143 26.93 1.35 -7.35
N PRO A 144 26.69 2.64 -7.53
CA PRO A 144 27.67 3.53 -8.15
C PRO A 144 28.88 3.63 -7.23
N SER A 145 30.00 3.08 -7.66
CA SER A 145 31.28 3.19 -6.97
C SER A 145 31.71 4.65 -6.90
N ASP A 146 31.51 5.28 -5.77
CA ASP A 146 32.09 6.58 -5.43
C ASP A 146 33.60 6.45 -5.29
N SER A 147 34.30 6.70 -6.40
CA SER A 147 35.72 6.96 -6.36
C SER A 147 35.98 8.40 -5.90
N ILE A 148 36.04 8.59 -4.60
CA ILE A 148 36.55 9.83 -4.00
C ILE A 148 38.06 9.93 -4.30
N LYS A 149 38.43 10.71 -5.32
CA LYS A 149 39.79 11.15 -5.55
C LYS A 149 40.14 12.23 -4.52
N THR A 150 40.89 11.83 -3.53
CA THR A 150 41.58 12.73 -2.61
C THR A 150 42.62 13.58 -3.40
N ALA A 151 42.43 14.88 -3.45
CA ALA A 151 43.40 15.82 -3.99
C ALA A 151 44.47 16.15 -2.92
N PRO A 152 45.75 16.21 -3.26
CA PRO A 152 46.81 16.53 -2.29
C PRO A 152 46.85 18.02 -2.00
N LYS A 153 46.97 18.34 -0.70
CA LYS A 153 47.30 19.68 -0.19
C LYS A 153 48.68 20.13 -0.64
N LYS A 154 48.77 21.34 -1.12
CA LYS A 154 49.97 22.15 -1.15
C LYS A 154 49.70 23.50 -0.51
#